data_1bd3dba4ea875690e9723737898898de
#
_entry.id   1bd3dba4ea875690e9723737898898de
#
_cell.length_a   1.000
_cell.length_b   1.000
_cell.length_c   1.000
_cell.angle_alpha   90.00
_cell.angle_beta   90.00
_cell.angle_gamma   90.00
#
_symmetry.space_group_name_H-M   'P 1'
#
loop_
_entity.id
_entity.type
_entity.pdbx_description
1 polymer ?
#
loop_
_entity_poly.entity_id
_entity_poly.type
_entity_poly.pdbx_seq_one_letter_code
_entity_poly.pdbx_strand_id
1 'polypeptide(L)'
;MKVYNTVAKEASAEQIIEKSRFIAYVKPVSTKEEADAFIEQIKKKHRDATHNVPAMVIGDKMQLQWASDDGEPQGTSGEPIVKMLTSAEITN
;
A
#
# COMPACT_ATOMS: atom_id res chain seq x y z
N MET A 1 -16.12 20.92 -6.16
CA MET A 1 -15.30 19.87 -6.81
C MET A 1 -14.20 19.42 -5.86
N LYS A 2 -14.05 18.12 -5.71
CA LYS A 2 -12.98 17.57 -4.88
C LYS A 2 -11.72 17.40 -5.70
N VAL A 3 -10.59 17.84 -5.14
CA VAL A 3 -9.30 17.75 -5.82
C VAL A 3 -8.34 16.94 -4.94
N TYR A 4 -7.74 15.92 -5.51
CA TYR A 4 -6.72 15.11 -4.84
C TYR A 4 -5.79 14.51 -5.87
N ASN A 5 -4.64 14.05 -5.43
CA ASN A 5 -3.69 13.34 -6.27
C ASN A 5 -3.81 11.84 -6.01
N THR A 6 -3.73 11.05 -7.05
CA THR A 6 -3.71 9.60 -6.96
C THR A 6 -2.72 9.05 -7.97
N VAL A 7 -2.40 7.75 -7.85
CA VAL A 7 -1.59 7.10 -8.88
C VAL A 7 -2.40 6.98 -10.17
N ALA A 8 -1.72 7.09 -11.30
CA ALA A 8 -2.40 7.11 -12.59
C ALA A 8 -3.01 5.75 -12.96
N LYS A 9 -2.38 4.66 -12.53
CA LYS A 9 -2.83 3.31 -12.86
C LYS A 9 -2.18 2.29 -11.90
N GLU A 10 -2.68 1.08 -11.93
CA GLU A 10 -2.06 -0.03 -11.22
C GLU A 10 -0.64 -0.26 -11.75
N ALA A 11 0.31 -0.45 -10.85
CA ALA A 11 1.71 -0.61 -11.20
C ALA A 11 2.43 -1.48 -10.18
N SER A 12 3.60 -1.98 -10.57
CA SER A 12 4.45 -2.74 -9.65
C SER A 12 5.92 -2.43 -9.93
N ALA A 13 6.74 -2.64 -8.91
CA ALA A 13 8.19 -2.46 -9.01
C ALA A 13 8.87 -3.52 -8.15
N GLU A 14 10.05 -3.93 -8.56
CA GLU A 14 10.82 -4.93 -7.84
C GLU A 14 12.22 -4.40 -7.60
N GLN A 15 12.78 -4.71 -6.42
CA GLN A 15 14.14 -4.32 -6.06
C GLN A 15 14.76 -5.43 -5.24
N ILE A 16 16.04 -5.71 -5.48
CA ILE A 16 16.80 -6.68 -4.70
C ILE A 16 17.85 -5.90 -3.91
N ILE A 17 17.79 -6.04 -2.57
CA ILE A 17 18.71 -5.38 -1.65
C ILE A 17 19.32 -6.47 -0.76
N GLU A 18 20.65 -6.62 -0.81
CA GLU A 18 21.39 -7.58 0.03
C GLU A 18 20.75 -8.97 0.02
N LYS A 19 20.44 -9.51 -1.15
CA LYS A 19 19.83 -10.83 -1.35
C LYS A 19 18.36 -10.91 -0.93
N SER A 20 17.75 -9.81 -0.49
CA SER A 20 16.31 -9.76 -0.21
C SER A 20 15.58 -9.18 -1.40
N ARG A 21 14.49 -9.83 -1.78
CA ARG A 21 13.65 -9.41 -2.90
C ARG A 21 12.45 -8.64 -2.37
N PHE A 22 12.32 -7.40 -2.83
CA PHE A 22 11.18 -6.54 -2.47
C PHE A 22 10.34 -6.28 -3.70
N ILE A 23 9.05 -6.57 -3.62
CA ILE A 23 8.10 -6.29 -4.69
C ILE A 23 7.02 -5.37 -4.13
N ALA A 24 6.83 -4.22 -4.78
CA ALA A 24 5.78 -3.28 -4.40
C ALA A 24 4.68 -3.28 -5.46
N TYR A 25 3.44 -3.23 -5.00
CA TYR A 25 2.25 -3.11 -5.84
C TYR A 25 1.45 -1.91 -5.39
N VAL A 26 0.96 -1.11 -6.32
CA VAL A 26 0.11 0.04 -6.03
C VAL A 26 -1.06 0.07 -7.00
N LYS A 27 -2.21 0.50 -6.51
CA LYS A 27 -3.42 0.60 -7.33
C LYS A 27 -4.28 1.77 -6.84
N PRO A 28 -4.81 2.58 -7.76
CA PRO A 28 -5.80 3.59 -7.39
C PRO A 28 -7.13 2.91 -7.06
N VAL A 29 -7.75 3.34 -5.96
CA VAL A 29 -9.04 2.79 -5.51
C VAL A 29 -9.92 3.93 -5.02
N SER A 30 -11.23 3.71 -5.01
CA SER A 30 -12.17 4.73 -4.53
C SER A 30 -12.75 4.39 -3.16
N THR A 31 -12.72 3.11 -2.76
CA THR A 31 -13.34 2.65 -1.52
C THR A 31 -12.41 1.73 -0.77
N LYS A 32 -12.69 1.56 0.54
CA LYS A 32 -11.98 0.60 1.38
C LYS A 32 -12.16 -0.83 0.85
N GLU A 33 -13.34 -1.15 0.35
CA GLU A 33 -13.66 -2.48 -0.16
C GLU A 33 -12.80 -2.83 -1.37
N GLU A 34 -12.57 -1.87 -2.26
CA GLU A 34 -11.66 -2.06 -3.39
C GLU A 34 -10.22 -2.26 -2.93
N ALA A 35 -9.80 -1.48 -1.92
CA ALA A 35 -8.47 -1.63 -1.34
C ALA A 35 -8.30 -3.01 -0.70
N ASP A 36 -9.28 -3.46 0.09
CA ASP A 36 -9.24 -4.78 0.72
C ASP A 36 -9.15 -5.90 -0.31
N ALA A 37 -9.89 -5.78 -1.42
CA ALA A 37 -9.86 -6.78 -2.50
C ALA A 37 -8.48 -6.84 -3.15
N PHE A 38 -7.87 -5.69 -3.41
CA PHE A 38 -6.53 -5.63 -3.99
C PHE A 38 -5.48 -6.24 -3.05
N ILE A 39 -5.53 -5.90 -1.77
CA ILE A 39 -4.62 -6.44 -0.76
C ILE A 39 -4.73 -7.97 -0.71
N GLU A 40 -5.96 -8.49 -0.70
CA GLU A 40 -6.20 -9.92 -0.67
C GLU A 40 -5.65 -10.62 -1.93
N GLN A 41 -5.83 -9.99 -3.08
CA GLN A 41 -5.29 -10.49 -4.34
C GLN A 41 -3.77 -10.64 -4.30
N ILE A 42 -3.08 -9.63 -3.80
CA ILE A 42 -1.61 -9.64 -3.72
C ILE A 42 -1.14 -10.65 -2.68
N LYS A 43 -1.82 -10.76 -1.54
CA LYS A 43 -1.48 -11.77 -0.52
C LYS A 43 -1.58 -13.19 -1.08
N LYS A 44 -2.61 -13.47 -1.87
CA LYS A 44 -2.77 -14.78 -2.50
C LYS A 44 -1.68 -15.06 -3.52
N LYS A 45 -1.30 -14.05 -4.30
CA LYS A 45 -0.25 -14.16 -5.30
C LYS A 45 1.11 -14.44 -4.66
N HIS A 46 1.37 -13.88 -3.50
CA HIS A 46 2.65 -13.97 -2.80
C HIS A 46 2.52 -14.60 -1.42
N ARG A 47 1.73 -15.67 -1.30
CA ARG A 47 1.52 -16.32 0.00
C ARG A 47 2.77 -16.95 0.59
N ASP A 48 3.76 -17.24 -0.25
CA ASP A 48 5.05 -17.79 0.19
C ASP A 48 6.10 -16.71 0.49
N ALA A 49 5.76 -15.43 0.36
CA ALA A 49 6.64 -14.35 0.79
C ALA A 49 6.75 -14.32 2.32
N THR A 50 7.88 -13.85 2.82
CA THR A 50 8.10 -13.75 4.26
C THR A 50 7.07 -12.80 4.90
N HIS A 51 6.80 -11.66 4.26
CA HIS A 51 5.81 -10.69 4.71
C HIS A 51 5.07 -10.09 3.53
N ASN A 52 3.78 -9.84 3.72
CA ASN A 52 2.94 -9.07 2.82
C ASN A 52 2.46 -7.85 3.59
N VAL A 53 3.08 -6.70 3.37
CA VAL A 53 2.82 -5.48 4.13
C VAL A 53 1.83 -4.60 3.37
N PRO A 54 0.57 -4.51 3.80
CA PRO A 54 -0.44 -3.69 3.13
C PRO A 54 -0.55 -2.30 3.74
N ALA A 55 -0.98 -1.34 2.92
CA ALA A 55 -1.29 -0.01 3.38
C ALA A 55 -2.34 0.60 2.44
N MET A 56 -3.16 1.51 2.98
CA MET A 56 -4.14 2.24 2.17
C MET A 56 -4.33 3.66 2.71
N VAL A 57 -4.56 4.59 1.79
CA VAL A 57 -4.95 5.96 2.11
C VAL A 57 -6.16 6.27 1.22
N ILE A 58 -7.31 6.53 1.82
CA ILE A 58 -8.57 6.69 1.10
C ILE A 58 -9.29 7.94 1.59
N GLY A 59 -9.97 8.62 0.68
CA GLY A 59 -10.70 9.84 0.92
C GLY A 59 -9.99 11.05 0.35
N ASP A 60 -10.74 12.02 -0.15
CA ASP A 60 -10.19 13.24 -0.76
C ASP A 60 -9.37 14.07 0.23
N LYS A 61 -9.56 13.86 1.54
CA LYS A 61 -8.79 14.50 2.60
C LYS A 61 -7.98 13.48 3.39
N MET A 62 -7.70 12.32 2.80
CA MET A 62 -6.92 11.26 3.44
C MET A 62 -7.51 10.78 4.77
N GLN A 63 -8.86 10.75 4.85
CA GLN A 63 -9.57 10.45 6.09
C GLN A 63 -9.30 9.06 6.62
N LEU A 64 -9.20 8.07 5.71
CA LEU A 64 -8.92 6.69 6.09
C LEU A 64 -7.46 6.37 5.78
N GLN A 65 -6.71 6.04 6.82
CA GLN A 65 -5.33 5.61 6.71
C GLN A 65 -5.18 4.33 7.52
N TRP A 66 -4.67 3.27 6.88
CA TRP A 66 -4.52 1.98 7.52
C TRP A 66 -3.32 1.24 6.97
N ALA A 67 -2.65 0.51 7.84
CA ALA A 67 -1.52 -0.33 7.46
C ALA A 67 -1.35 -1.48 8.43
N SER A 68 -0.66 -2.52 7.98
CA SER A 68 -0.27 -3.64 8.83
C SER A 68 1.22 -3.90 8.63
N ASP A 69 1.89 -4.32 9.69
CA ASP A 69 3.30 -4.70 9.62
C ASP A 69 3.50 -6.18 9.27
N ASP A 70 2.40 -6.93 9.19
CA ASP A 70 2.39 -8.36 8.83
C ASP A 70 3.41 -9.17 9.64
N GLY A 71 3.43 -8.95 10.95
CA GLY A 71 4.32 -9.67 11.86
C GLY A 71 5.71 -9.10 12.04
N GLU A 72 6.07 -8.06 11.27
CA GLU A 72 7.32 -7.34 11.51
C GLU A 72 7.17 -6.42 12.74
N PRO A 73 8.28 -5.91 13.31
CA PRO A 73 8.18 -5.03 14.49
C PRO A 73 7.23 -3.86 14.25
N GLN A 74 6.44 -3.54 15.26
CA GLN A 74 5.40 -2.51 15.19
C GLN A 74 5.95 -1.18 14.69
N GLY A 75 5.28 -0.60 13.70
CA GLY A 75 5.62 0.72 13.15
C GLY A 75 6.78 0.75 12.18
N THR A 76 7.36 -0.42 11.82
CA THR A 76 8.57 -0.47 10.99
C THR A 76 8.31 -0.71 9.51
N SER A 77 7.13 -1.17 9.13
CA SER A 77 6.86 -1.57 7.73
C SER A 77 5.66 -0.87 7.14
N GLY A 78 4.48 -0.99 7.75
CA GLY A 78 3.25 -0.43 7.21
C GLY A 78 3.16 1.07 7.34
N GLU A 79 3.47 1.60 8.53
CA GLU A 79 3.40 3.03 8.80
C GLU A 79 4.29 3.87 7.88
N PRO A 80 5.54 3.47 7.59
CA PRO A 80 6.37 4.19 6.62
C PRO A 80 5.72 4.30 5.24
N ILE A 81 4.97 3.28 4.80
CA ILE A 81 4.28 3.33 3.51
C ILE A 81 3.18 4.39 3.55
N VAL A 82 2.36 4.41 4.61
CA VAL A 82 1.32 5.43 4.78
C VAL A 82 1.95 6.83 4.82
N LYS A 83 3.05 7.00 5.56
CA LYS A 83 3.74 8.28 5.63
C LYS A 83 4.26 8.74 4.27
N MET A 84 4.77 7.81 3.48
CA MET A 84 5.25 8.12 2.13
C MET A 84 4.09 8.63 1.27
N LEU A 85 2.95 7.94 1.30
CA LEU A 85 1.79 8.32 0.51
C LEU A 85 1.23 9.67 0.94
N THR A 86 1.06 9.89 2.24
CA THR A 86 0.51 11.15 2.75
C THR A 86 1.48 12.32 2.54
N SER A 87 2.79 12.09 2.68
CA SER A 87 3.79 13.13 2.43
C SER A 87 3.83 13.53 0.96
N ALA A 88 3.57 12.59 0.06
CA ALA A 88 3.45 12.86 -1.37
C ALA A 88 2.07 13.37 -1.76
N GLU A 89 1.16 13.52 -0.79
CA GLU A 89 -0.23 13.95 -0.99
C GLU A 89 -1.00 13.03 -1.94
N ILE A 90 -0.75 11.72 -1.85
CA ILE A 90 -1.42 10.71 -2.66
C ILE A 90 -2.51 10.04 -1.83
N THR A 91 -3.73 9.95 -2.40
CA THR A 91 -4.87 9.29 -1.78
C THR A 91 -5.73 8.64 -2.86
N ASN A 92 -6.58 7.67 -2.46
CA ASN A 92 -7.42 6.90 -3.39
C ASN A 92 -6.57 6.10 -4.38
#